data_7afa37bde3d4a63b0524dc0f7430f222
#
_entry.id   7afa37bde3d4a63b0524dc0f7430f222
#
_cell.length_a   1.000
_cell.length_b   1.000
_cell.length_c   1.000
_cell.angle_alpha   90.00
_cell.angle_beta   90.00
_cell.angle_gamma   90.00
#
_symmetry.space_group_name_H-M   'P 1'
#
loop_
_entity.id
_entity.type
_entity.pdbx_description
1 polymer ?
#
loop_
_entity_poly.entity_id
_entity_poly.type
_entity_poly.pdbx_seq_one_letter_code
_entity_poly.pdbx_strand_id
1 'polypeptide(L)'
;MAKDYKTVLSNAKDEFVEKRSRFIGYCKPVTCEQEAVDFINEKRSEHWNATHNVYAYSLREGNIKRYSDDGEPSGTAGMPCLDVIVKNEIYDVCVVVTRYFGGVLLGTGGLVRAYSHGAKIALDAAKIVMMQNCLVCSVRCTYNRYGKVSALVTDNGGAVDDTVYEGNVLIKFHTKPDLL
;
A
#
# COMPACT_ATOMS: atom_id res chain seq x y z
N MET A 1 12.95 -18.05 4.28
CA MET A 1 11.61 -17.75 3.74
C MET A 1 11.37 -16.26 3.88
N ALA A 2 10.77 -15.60 2.90
CA ALA A 2 10.43 -14.19 3.03
C ALA A 2 9.38 -14.03 4.15
N LYS A 3 9.55 -13.01 4.97
CA LYS A 3 8.64 -12.74 6.10
C LYS A 3 7.36 -12.10 5.59
N ASP A 4 6.22 -12.44 6.19
CA ASP A 4 4.95 -11.74 5.91
C ASP A 4 5.12 -10.25 6.17
N TYR A 5 4.48 -9.40 5.34
CA TYR A 5 4.58 -7.95 5.46
C TYR A 5 3.31 -7.26 4.98
N LYS A 6 3.07 -6.05 5.51
CA LYS A 6 1.95 -5.22 5.08
C LYS A 6 2.38 -4.32 3.91
N THR A 7 1.51 -4.16 2.94
CA THR A 7 1.61 -3.20 1.84
C THR A 7 0.22 -2.65 1.49
N VAL A 8 0.10 -1.91 0.41
CA VAL A 8 -1.18 -1.43 -0.11
C VAL A 8 -1.58 -2.18 -1.37
N LEU A 9 -2.88 -2.36 -1.57
CA LEU A 9 -3.41 -3.17 -2.67
C LEU A 9 -3.33 -2.47 -4.02
N SER A 10 -3.58 -1.16 -4.06
CA SER A 10 -3.72 -0.41 -5.32
C SER A 10 -3.37 1.06 -5.15
N ASN A 11 -3.23 1.74 -6.30
CA ASN A 11 -3.17 3.21 -6.32
C ASN A 11 -4.49 3.78 -5.80
N ALA A 12 -4.39 4.80 -4.96
CA ALA A 12 -5.56 5.52 -4.47
C ALA A 12 -5.24 6.97 -4.15
N LYS A 13 -6.29 7.76 -3.99
CA LYS A 13 -6.20 9.13 -3.49
C LYS A 13 -7.39 9.43 -2.60
N ASP A 14 -7.19 10.35 -1.68
CA ASP A 14 -8.24 10.99 -0.90
C ASP A 14 -7.81 12.42 -0.55
N GLU A 15 -8.76 13.29 -0.19
CA GLU A 15 -8.47 14.68 0.06
C GLU A 15 -9.31 15.27 1.18
N PHE A 16 -8.80 16.35 1.77
CA PHE A 16 -9.51 17.14 2.79
C PHE A 16 -9.08 18.60 2.74
N VAL A 17 -9.83 19.44 3.43
CA VAL A 17 -9.53 20.86 3.60
C VAL A 17 -9.33 21.15 5.08
N GLU A 18 -8.22 21.83 5.41
CA GLU A 18 -7.90 22.31 6.75
C GLU A 18 -7.51 23.78 6.69
N LYS A 19 -8.21 24.66 7.43
CA LYS A 19 -7.98 26.11 7.42
C LYS A 19 -7.83 26.68 6.02
N ARG A 20 -8.74 26.35 5.11
CA ARG A 20 -8.77 26.72 3.69
C ARG A 20 -7.63 26.14 2.83
N SER A 21 -6.62 25.50 3.41
CA SER A 21 -5.65 24.72 2.63
C SER A 21 -6.24 23.40 2.19
N ARG A 22 -6.08 23.04 0.91
CA ARG A 22 -6.50 21.76 0.36
C ARG A 22 -5.31 20.81 0.39
N PHE A 23 -5.51 19.64 0.96
CA PHE A 23 -4.54 18.55 1.02
C PHE A 23 -5.07 17.36 0.22
N ILE A 24 -4.26 16.84 -0.69
CA ILE A 24 -4.58 15.66 -1.49
C ILE A 24 -3.52 14.61 -1.20
N GLY A 25 -3.91 13.52 -0.56
CA GLY A 25 -3.05 12.38 -0.33
C GLY A 25 -3.16 11.36 -1.46
N TYR A 26 -2.02 10.99 -2.04
CA TYR A 26 -1.87 9.94 -3.04
C TYR A 26 -1.06 8.79 -2.48
N CYS A 27 -1.43 7.58 -2.81
CA CYS A 27 -0.71 6.37 -2.40
C CYS A 27 -0.56 5.42 -3.59
N LYS A 28 0.61 4.80 -3.70
CA LYS A 28 0.93 3.80 -4.73
C LYS A 28 1.80 2.70 -4.15
N PRO A 29 1.51 1.40 -4.43
CA PRO A 29 2.46 0.33 -4.18
C PRO A 29 3.66 0.48 -5.11
N VAL A 30 4.87 0.37 -4.56
CA VAL A 30 6.14 0.49 -5.30
C VAL A 30 7.12 -0.56 -4.77
N THR A 31 7.92 -1.14 -5.65
CA THR A 31 8.86 -2.21 -5.29
C THR A 31 10.32 -1.77 -5.30
N CYS A 32 10.62 -0.62 -5.91
CA CYS A 32 11.97 -0.05 -6.00
C CYS A 32 11.95 1.48 -5.94
N GLU A 33 13.13 2.08 -5.71
CA GLU A 33 13.26 3.55 -5.64
C GLU A 33 12.85 4.24 -6.95
N GLN A 34 13.11 3.64 -8.10
CA GLN A 34 12.75 4.24 -9.38
C GLN A 34 11.24 4.41 -9.52
N GLU A 35 10.44 3.41 -9.16
CA GLU A 35 8.97 3.50 -9.17
C GLU A 35 8.45 4.58 -8.23
N ALA A 36 9.07 4.75 -7.06
CA ALA A 36 8.73 5.81 -6.12
C ALA A 36 9.04 7.19 -6.71
N VAL A 37 10.23 7.37 -7.29
CA VAL A 37 10.66 8.63 -7.91
C VAL A 37 9.77 8.98 -9.12
N ASP A 38 9.44 8.02 -9.96
CA ASP A 38 8.56 8.22 -11.11
C ASP A 38 7.16 8.68 -10.66
N PHE A 39 6.62 8.06 -9.62
CA PHE A 39 5.34 8.46 -9.04
C PHE A 39 5.36 9.87 -8.42
N ILE A 40 6.43 10.21 -7.70
CA ILE A 40 6.62 11.56 -7.15
C ILE A 40 6.66 12.59 -8.27
N ASN A 41 7.42 12.33 -9.34
CA ASN A 41 7.55 13.24 -10.48
C ASN A 41 6.22 13.35 -11.27
N GLU A 42 5.46 12.28 -11.41
CA GLU A 42 4.11 12.29 -11.97
C GLU A 42 3.22 13.26 -11.19
N LYS A 43 3.19 13.18 -9.86
CA LYS A 43 2.35 14.05 -9.02
C LYS A 43 2.86 15.51 -9.01
N ARG A 44 4.17 15.74 -9.02
CA ARG A 44 4.73 17.07 -9.18
C ARG A 44 4.35 17.72 -10.51
N SER A 45 4.29 16.94 -11.59
CA SER A 45 3.87 17.43 -12.90
C SER A 45 2.37 17.69 -12.95
N GLU A 46 1.56 16.80 -12.39
CA GLU A 46 0.10 16.97 -12.28
C GLU A 46 -0.27 18.21 -11.45
N HIS A 47 0.47 18.45 -10.38
CA HIS A 47 0.25 19.54 -9.42
C HIS A 47 1.37 20.58 -9.45
N TRP A 48 1.83 20.96 -10.65
CA TRP A 48 2.94 21.90 -10.84
C TRP A 48 2.72 23.27 -10.18
N ASN A 49 1.46 23.67 -9.98
CA ASN A 49 1.04 24.93 -9.35
C ASN A 49 0.68 24.76 -7.86
N ALA A 50 0.84 23.59 -7.28
CA ALA A 50 0.66 23.38 -5.86
C ALA A 50 1.77 24.10 -5.07
N THR A 51 1.48 24.44 -3.82
CA THR A 51 2.47 25.07 -2.95
C THR A 51 3.57 24.07 -2.58
N HIS A 52 3.19 22.83 -2.26
CA HIS A 52 4.11 21.75 -1.88
C HIS A 52 3.60 20.40 -2.35
N ASN A 53 4.52 19.52 -2.78
CA ASN A 53 4.29 18.11 -3.09
C ASN A 53 5.20 17.26 -2.18
N VAL A 54 4.80 17.14 -0.93
CA VAL A 54 5.52 16.39 0.11
C VAL A 54 5.42 14.90 -0.17
N TYR A 55 6.49 14.14 0.07
CA TYR A 55 6.47 12.70 -0.13
C TYR A 55 7.16 11.92 0.98
N ALA A 56 6.78 10.67 1.10
CA ALA A 56 7.48 9.66 1.88
C ALA A 56 7.32 8.30 1.22
N TYR A 57 8.35 7.45 1.28
CA TYR A 57 8.26 6.06 0.86
C TYR A 57 9.08 5.13 1.75
N SER A 58 8.65 3.88 1.78
CA SER A 58 9.32 2.79 2.50
C SER A 58 9.39 1.57 1.61
N LEU A 59 10.59 1.07 1.38
CA LEU A 59 10.86 -0.14 0.60
C LEU A 59 11.41 -1.22 1.53
N ARG A 60 10.95 -2.43 1.32
CA ARG A 60 11.38 -3.60 2.09
C ARG A 60 12.79 -4.01 1.69
N GLU A 61 13.06 -4.07 0.39
CA GLU A 61 14.40 -4.35 -0.12
C GLU A 61 15.34 -3.21 0.25
N GLY A 62 16.48 -3.56 0.84
CA GLY A 62 17.45 -2.59 1.34
C GLY A 62 16.99 -1.79 2.58
N ASN A 63 15.78 -2.02 3.10
CA ASN A 63 15.18 -1.26 4.22
C ASN A 63 15.26 0.25 4.01
N ILE A 64 14.94 0.69 2.79
CA ILE A 64 15.05 2.07 2.36
C ILE A 64 13.84 2.87 2.84
N LYS A 65 14.10 4.00 3.49
CA LYS A 65 13.08 4.98 3.89
C LYS A 65 13.54 6.36 3.48
N ARG A 66 12.67 7.10 2.79
CA ARG A 66 12.96 8.46 2.33
C ARG A 66 11.76 9.36 2.50
N TYR A 67 12.00 10.64 2.65
CA TYR A 67 10.96 11.67 2.68
C TYR A 67 11.52 13.01 2.23
N SER A 68 10.63 13.95 1.94
CA SER A 68 10.95 15.35 1.70
C SER A 68 9.81 16.24 2.18
N ASP A 69 10.17 17.33 2.83
CA ASP A 69 9.23 18.38 3.23
C ASP A 69 8.84 19.29 2.06
N ASP A 70 9.52 19.20 0.91
CA ASP A 70 9.26 19.96 -0.33
C ASP A 70 9.01 21.45 -0.09
N GLY A 71 9.84 22.07 0.77
CA GLY A 71 9.79 23.50 1.09
C GLY A 71 8.87 23.89 2.26
N GLU A 72 8.15 22.94 2.88
CA GLU A 72 7.53 23.17 4.18
C GLU A 72 8.62 23.30 5.27
N PRO A 73 8.34 23.87 6.44
CA PRO A 73 9.29 23.93 7.54
C PRO A 73 9.82 22.53 7.89
N SER A 74 11.14 22.45 8.09
CA SER A 74 11.84 21.16 8.30
C SER A 74 11.17 20.28 9.37
N GLY A 75 10.90 19.04 9.00
CA GLY A 75 10.31 18.01 9.89
C GLY A 75 8.81 18.16 10.14
N THR A 76 8.12 19.08 9.47
CA THR A 76 6.68 19.30 9.69
C THR A 76 5.77 18.61 8.69
N ALA A 77 6.32 18.00 7.64
CA ALA A 77 5.55 17.45 6.54
C ALA A 77 5.99 16.03 6.13
N GLY A 78 7.17 15.88 5.55
CA GLY A 78 7.66 14.60 5.04
C GLY A 78 7.90 13.56 6.13
N MET A 79 8.53 13.96 7.23
CA MET A 79 8.73 13.07 8.38
C MET A 79 7.41 12.59 8.98
N PRO A 80 6.39 13.43 9.24
CA PRO A 80 5.06 13.00 9.66
C PRO A 80 4.40 11.99 8.72
N CYS A 81 4.56 12.16 7.39
CA CYS A 81 4.09 11.17 6.41
C CYS A 81 4.81 9.83 6.55
N LEU A 82 6.14 9.86 6.68
CA LEU A 82 6.94 8.65 6.87
C LEU A 82 6.58 7.94 8.19
N ASP A 83 6.37 8.69 9.26
CA ASP A 83 5.97 8.16 10.56
C ASP A 83 4.66 7.35 10.49
N VAL A 84 3.69 7.81 9.70
CA VAL A 84 2.43 7.06 9.49
C VAL A 84 2.71 5.72 8.82
N ILE A 85 3.56 5.67 7.80
CA ILE A 85 3.95 4.43 7.11
C ILE A 85 4.65 3.47 8.08
N VAL A 86 5.65 3.98 8.81
CA VAL A 86 6.49 3.18 9.71
C VAL A 86 5.71 2.63 10.92
N LYS A 87 4.87 3.46 11.56
CA LYS A 87 4.06 3.06 12.73
C LYS A 87 3.01 1.99 12.38
N ASN A 88 2.55 1.96 11.13
CA ASN A 88 1.63 0.92 10.64
C ASN A 88 2.38 -0.30 10.06
N GLU A 89 3.72 -0.30 10.06
CA GLU A 89 4.59 -1.36 9.53
C GLU A 89 4.30 -1.68 8.07
N ILE A 90 4.04 -0.63 7.25
CA ILE A 90 3.75 -0.75 5.83
C ILE A 90 5.06 -0.62 5.05
N TYR A 91 5.25 -1.48 4.08
CA TYR A 91 6.41 -1.51 3.19
C TYR A 91 5.98 -1.49 1.73
N ASP A 92 6.94 -1.25 0.84
CA ASP A 92 6.75 -1.24 -0.60
C ASP A 92 5.63 -0.27 -1.02
N VAL A 93 5.70 0.95 -0.47
CA VAL A 93 4.69 2.00 -0.63
C VAL A 93 5.32 3.37 -0.79
N CYS A 94 4.74 4.19 -1.66
CA CYS A 94 5.02 5.61 -1.79
C CYS A 94 3.74 6.42 -1.54
N VAL A 95 3.87 7.47 -0.73
CA VAL A 95 2.81 8.45 -0.43
C VAL A 95 3.27 9.82 -0.88
N VAL A 96 2.40 10.56 -1.56
CA VAL A 96 2.59 11.97 -1.88
C VAL A 96 1.42 12.76 -1.30
N VAL A 97 1.70 13.82 -0.56
CA VAL A 97 0.69 14.74 -0.04
C VAL A 97 0.89 16.10 -0.68
N THR A 98 0.01 16.45 -1.59
CA THR A 98 -0.01 17.73 -2.29
C THR A 98 -0.81 18.75 -1.50
N ARG A 99 -0.25 19.95 -1.29
CA ARG A 99 -0.91 21.03 -0.59
C ARG A 99 -1.07 22.26 -1.47
N TYR A 100 -2.29 22.80 -1.50
CA TYR A 100 -2.60 24.14 -1.99
C TYR A 100 -2.88 25.05 -0.78
N PHE A 101 -2.06 26.08 -0.60
CA PHE A 101 -2.20 27.01 0.52
C PHE A 101 -3.48 27.84 0.41
N GLY A 102 -4.24 27.91 1.47
CA GLY A 102 -5.52 28.63 1.52
C GLY A 102 -5.46 30.02 2.17
N GLY A 103 -4.26 30.59 2.33
CA GLY A 103 -4.07 31.92 2.92
C GLY A 103 -4.10 31.96 4.45
N VAL A 104 -4.35 30.84 5.14
CA VAL A 104 -4.37 30.75 6.61
C VAL A 104 -3.27 29.81 7.09
N LEU A 105 -2.40 30.33 7.96
CA LEU A 105 -1.29 29.53 8.52
C LEU A 105 -1.81 28.44 9.49
N LEU A 106 -1.29 27.24 9.35
CA LEU A 106 -1.62 26.12 10.24
C LEU A 106 -0.75 26.13 11.51
N GLY A 107 0.46 26.67 11.43
CA GLY A 107 1.52 26.53 12.41
C GLY A 107 2.17 25.13 12.36
N THR A 108 3.32 24.95 13.01
CA THR A 108 4.11 23.69 12.96
C THR A 108 3.29 22.46 13.39
N GLY A 109 2.61 22.53 14.53
CA GLY A 109 1.76 21.44 15.00
C GLY A 109 0.54 21.16 14.12
N GLY A 110 0.00 22.19 13.46
CA GLY A 110 -1.07 22.06 12.47
C GLY A 110 -0.61 21.35 11.21
N LEU A 111 0.59 21.69 10.70
CA LEU A 111 1.20 21.02 9.55
C LEU A 111 1.46 19.55 9.82
N VAL A 112 2.10 19.22 10.95
CA VAL A 112 2.34 17.83 11.34
C VAL A 112 1.05 17.00 11.34
N ARG A 113 -0.02 17.51 11.93
CA ARG A 113 -1.32 16.81 11.94
C ARG A 113 -1.92 16.68 10.54
N ALA A 114 -1.88 17.75 9.75
CA ALA A 114 -2.45 17.75 8.40
C ALA A 114 -1.72 16.77 7.47
N TYR A 115 -0.39 16.75 7.47
CA TYR A 115 0.39 15.83 6.63
C TYR A 115 0.25 14.37 7.11
N SER A 116 0.27 14.11 8.42
CA SER A 116 -0.02 12.77 8.96
C SER A 116 -1.43 12.30 8.55
N HIS A 117 -2.42 13.19 8.60
CA HIS A 117 -3.78 12.85 8.18
C HIS A 117 -3.87 12.58 6.68
N GLY A 118 -3.22 13.42 5.84
CA GLY A 118 -3.16 13.21 4.40
C GLY A 118 -2.53 11.89 4.00
N ALA A 119 -1.43 11.50 4.66
CA ALA A 119 -0.82 10.19 4.45
C ALA A 119 -1.74 9.06 4.90
N LYS A 120 -2.39 9.20 6.06
CA LYS A 120 -3.29 8.18 6.60
C LYS A 120 -4.48 7.90 5.67
N ILE A 121 -5.20 8.93 5.23
CA ILE A 121 -6.38 8.74 4.36
C ILE A 121 -5.99 8.14 3.00
N ALA A 122 -4.82 8.50 2.45
CA ALA A 122 -4.31 7.90 1.22
C ALA A 122 -4.02 6.41 1.39
N LEU A 123 -3.39 6.00 2.49
CA LEU A 123 -3.14 4.60 2.82
C LEU A 123 -4.43 3.81 3.05
N ASP A 124 -5.39 4.38 3.77
CA ASP A 124 -6.69 3.76 4.02
C ASP A 124 -7.47 3.56 2.70
N ALA A 125 -7.46 4.55 1.82
CA ALA A 125 -8.08 4.47 0.49
C ALA A 125 -7.41 3.40 -0.40
N ALA A 126 -6.09 3.22 -0.29
CA ALA A 126 -5.32 2.23 -1.05
C ALA A 126 -5.51 0.78 -0.55
N LYS A 127 -6.19 0.58 0.58
CA LYS A 127 -6.46 -0.69 1.26
C LYS A 127 -5.17 -1.42 1.66
N ILE A 128 -4.86 -1.37 2.95
CA ILE A 128 -3.72 -2.09 3.52
C ILE A 128 -4.02 -3.59 3.50
N VAL A 129 -3.08 -4.38 2.97
CA VAL A 129 -3.16 -5.84 2.84
C VAL A 129 -1.92 -6.49 3.43
N MET A 130 -2.07 -7.74 3.87
CA MET A 130 -0.96 -8.57 4.32
C MET A 130 -0.49 -9.46 3.16
N MET A 131 0.75 -9.30 2.75
CA MET A 131 1.42 -10.21 1.82
C MET A 131 2.00 -11.39 2.58
N GLN A 132 1.62 -12.59 2.17
CA GLN A 132 2.03 -13.84 2.81
C GLN A 132 2.68 -14.78 1.80
N ASN A 133 3.69 -15.53 2.23
CA ASN A 133 4.22 -16.61 1.42
C ASN A 133 3.22 -17.77 1.39
N CYS A 134 2.86 -18.17 0.17
CA CYS A 134 2.02 -19.33 -0.06
C CYS A 134 2.74 -20.32 -0.98
N LEU A 135 2.46 -21.60 -0.80
CA LEU A 135 2.78 -22.65 -1.76
C LEU A 135 1.63 -22.78 -2.75
N VAL A 136 1.94 -22.77 -4.03
CA VAL A 136 0.98 -23.05 -5.10
C VAL A 136 0.98 -24.58 -5.30
N CYS A 137 -0.17 -25.18 -5.10
CA CYS A 137 -0.36 -26.61 -5.16
C CYS A 137 -1.43 -26.99 -6.19
N SER A 138 -1.41 -28.23 -6.62
CA SER A 138 -2.49 -28.79 -7.42
C SER A 138 -2.80 -30.21 -6.99
N VAL A 139 -4.08 -30.57 -7.03
CA VAL A 139 -4.54 -31.93 -6.77
C VAL A 139 -5.47 -32.37 -7.89
N ARG A 140 -5.25 -33.61 -8.37
CA ARG A 140 -6.11 -34.23 -9.37
C ARG A 140 -7.00 -35.25 -8.72
N CYS A 141 -8.30 -35.19 -9.00
CA CYS A 141 -9.29 -36.12 -8.47
C CYS A 141 -10.36 -36.48 -9.51
N THR A 142 -11.12 -37.50 -9.25
CA THR A 142 -12.30 -37.87 -10.08
C THR A 142 -13.49 -36.97 -9.73
N TYR A 143 -14.42 -36.80 -10.66
CA TYR A 143 -15.61 -35.94 -10.50
C TYR A 143 -16.42 -36.27 -9.21
N ASN A 144 -16.58 -37.54 -8.89
CA ASN A 144 -17.32 -37.96 -7.70
C ASN A 144 -16.59 -37.62 -6.38
N ARG A 145 -15.30 -37.30 -6.42
CA ARG A 145 -14.51 -36.93 -5.24
C ARG A 145 -14.25 -35.41 -5.17
N TYR A 146 -14.58 -34.65 -6.23
CA TYR A 146 -14.29 -33.23 -6.32
C TYR A 146 -14.79 -32.44 -5.10
N GLY A 147 -16.07 -32.61 -4.74
CA GLY A 147 -16.64 -31.86 -3.60
C GLY A 147 -15.92 -32.15 -2.28
N LYS A 148 -15.55 -33.40 -2.04
CA LYS A 148 -14.82 -33.79 -0.82
C LYS A 148 -13.40 -33.26 -0.80
N VAL A 149 -12.70 -33.30 -1.94
CA VAL A 149 -11.31 -32.79 -2.05
C VAL A 149 -11.29 -31.28 -1.95
N SER A 150 -12.22 -30.58 -2.61
CA SER A 150 -12.34 -29.13 -2.50
C SER A 150 -12.62 -28.66 -1.08
N ALA A 151 -13.53 -29.34 -0.36
CA ALA A 151 -13.79 -29.06 1.05
C ALA A 151 -12.55 -29.31 1.92
N LEU A 152 -11.83 -30.40 1.70
CA LEU A 152 -10.58 -30.70 2.42
C LEU A 152 -9.53 -29.59 2.23
N VAL A 153 -9.38 -29.03 1.03
CA VAL A 153 -8.47 -27.92 0.76
C VAL A 153 -8.86 -26.70 1.59
N THR A 154 -10.13 -26.29 1.56
CA THR A 154 -10.59 -25.10 2.28
C THR A 154 -10.61 -25.29 3.80
N ASP A 155 -11.00 -26.44 4.30
CA ASP A 155 -11.05 -26.77 5.73
C ASP A 155 -9.65 -26.78 6.36
N ASN A 156 -8.61 -27.07 5.56
CA ASN A 156 -7.20 -27.01 5.98
C ASN A 156 -6.52 -25.68 5.62
N GLY A 157 -7.27 -24.62 5.39
CA GLY A 157 -6.74 -23.25 5.19
C GLY A 157 -6.18 -22.98 3.81
N GLY A 158 -6.41 -23.86 2.84
CA GLY A 158 -6.11 -23.61 1.43
C GLY A 158 -7.19 -22.75 0.76
N ALA A 159 -6.80 -21.91 -0.19
CA ALA A 159 -7.74 -21.18 -1.03
C ALA A 159 -7.65 -21.69 -2.47
N VAL A 160 -8.80 -22.08 -3.02
CA VAL A 160 -8.88 -22.57 -4.41
C VAL A 160 -8.77 -21.38 -5.37
N ASP A 161 -7.78 -21.44 -6.27
CA ASP A 161 -7.51 -20.38 -7.27
C ASP A 161 -8.23 -20.69 -8.59
N ASP A 162 -8.24 -21.97 -9.00
CA ASP A 162 -8.77 -22.40 -10.29
C ASP A 162 -9.17 -23.88 -10.26
N THR A 163 -10.13 -24.26 -11.10
CA THR A 163 -10.53 -25.66 -11.27
C THR A 163 -10.71 -25.97 -12.76
N VAL A 164 -9.93 -26.92 -13.25
CA VAL A 164 -9.97 -27.37 -14.65
C VAL A 164 -10.70 -28.70 -14.73
N TYR A 165 -11.72 -28.76 -15.59
CA TYR A 165 -12.57 -29.93 -15.81
C TYR A 165 -12.21 -30.59 -17.14
N GLU A 166 -11.59 -31.77 -17.09
CA GLU A 166 -11.19 -32.59 -18.24
C GLU A 166 -11.62 -34.05 -18.00
N GLY A 167 -10.81 -35.03 -18.38
CA GLY A 167 -11.04 -36.45 -18.02
C GLY A 167 -11.04 -36.72 -16.50
N ASN A 168 -10.38 -35.82 -15.76
CA ASN A 168 -10.40 -35.71 -14.30
C ASN A 168 -10.51 -34.23 -13.94
N VAL A 169 -10.79 -33.94 -12.66
CA VAL A 169 -10.81 -32.56 -12.13
C VAL A 169 -9.45 -32.24 -11.56
N LEU A 170 -8.84 -31.12 -12.02
CA LEU A 170 -7.61 -30.56 -11.47
C LEU A 170 -7.96 -29.29 -10.68
N ILE A 171 -7.74 -29.32 -9.36
CA ILE A 171 -7.93 -28.19 -8.46
C ILE A 171 -6.56 -27.55 -8.24
N LYS A 172 -6.42 -26.26 -8.58
CA LYS A 172 -5.25 -25.45 -8.24
C LYS A 172 -5.60 -24.59 -7.03
N PHE A 173 -4.73 -24.56 -6.05
CA PHE A 173 -4.96 -23.83 -4.81
C PHE A 173 -3.64 -23.35 -4.23
N HIS A 174 -3.72 -22.34 -3.37
CA HIS A 174 -2.58 -21.93 -2.55
C HIS A 174 -2.87 -22.17 -1.08
N THR A 175 -1.81 -22.40 -0.32
CA THR A 175 -1.86 -22.56 1.13
C THR A 175 -0.57 -22.07 1.78
N LYS A 176 -0.61 -21.81 3.08
CA LYS A 176 0.61 -21.46 3.82
C LYS A 176 1.51 -22.69 3.94
N PRO A 177 2.85 -22.53 3.93
CA PRO A 177 3.81 -23.63 4.02
C PRO A 177 3.66 -24.50 5.26
N ASP A 178 3.18 -23.94 6.36
CA ASP A 178 2.97 -24.60 7.64
C ASP A 178 1.65 -25.39 7.75
N LEU A 179 0.82 -25.33 6.72
CA LEU A 179 -0.46 -26.06 6.64
C LEU A 179 -0.42 -27.26 5.67
N LEU A 180 0.72 -27.55 5.08
CA LEU A 180 1.01 -28.74 4.30
C LEU A 180 1.85 -29.72 5.12
#